data_107a71bd09070579f71ec875abcaf98a
#
_entry.id   107a71bd09070579f71ec875abcaf98a
#
_cell.length_a   1.000
_cell.length_b   1.000
_cell.length_c   1.000
_cell.angle_alpha   90.00
_cell.angle_beta   90.00
_cell.angle_gamma   90.00
#
_symmetry.space_group_name_H-M   'P 1'
#
loop_
_entity.id
_entity.type
_entity.pdbx_description
1 polymer ?
#
loop_
_entity_poly.entity_id
_entity_poly.type
_entity_poly.pdbx_seq_one_letter_code
_entity_poly.pdbx_strand_id
1 'polypeptide(L)'
;IGFGDSKKDHLGVSYKFDDKLSFNYMFDKKKYTIDYLGADNSKLQHFDYDDREHFAQLHFNDQNGFDATAYYNERIIRNPDYYIVRPDNLEWERSDHKNYGADFKKVWQNDKDKVLLGFNTKRELYVDENQKFASFGNSSSALKPYARFGSYSLNGYSFYGQYDRKLSEATDVVFSMREDLIRSDAGNYNAFLPQLQILTKLDQENSLYANAGRSFRMPTFRQLYYYSGVILQNPDLKPEYGWNYEAGYKHDNGKEQFKAAVFHIDLDDQITSRKVNGLSQSYNAAKYKNTGIELSYTNQLDENLTW
;
A
#
# COMPACT_ATOMS: atom_id res chain seq x y z
N ILE A 1 -17.41 21.10 -9.01
CA ILE A 1 -17.67 19.77 -8.39
C ILE A 1 -18.77 19.99 -7.39
N GLY A 2 -19.90 19.29 -7.55
CA GLY A 2 -20.97 19.23 -6.57
C GLY A 2 -20.87 17.95 -5.77
N PHE A 3 -20.99 18.04 -4.46
CA PHE A 3 -21.14 16.88 -3.59
C PHE A 3 -22.62 16.78 -3.21
N GLY A 4 -23.22 15.62 -3.48
CA GLY A 4 -24.55 15.27 -3.00
C GLY A 4 -24.52 14.81 -1.54
N ASP A 5 -25.64 14.27 -1.09
CA ASP A 5 -25.75 13.73 0.27
C ASP A 5 -24.73 12.63 0.51
N SER A 6 -24.09 12.67 1.69
CA SER A 6 -23.19 11.62 2.13
C SER A 6 -23.70 11.00 3.43
N LYS A 7 -23.66 9.68 3.50
CA LYS A 7 -24.01 8.91 4.70
C LYS A 7 -22.88 7.93 5.01
N LYS A 8 -22.47 7.92 6.28
CA LYS A 8 -21.50 6.97 6.81
C LYS A 8 -22.11 6.23 8.00
N ASP A 9 -22.11 4.91 7.94
CA ASP A 9 -22.42 4.02 9.06
C ASP A 9 -21.10 3.34 9.48
N HIS A 10 -20.83 3.29 10.79
CA HIS A 10 -19.63 2.69 11.37
C HIS A 10 -20.01 1.83 12.57
N LEU A 11 -19.44 0.61 12.63
CA LEU A 11 -19.54 -0.28 13.78
C LEU A 11 -18.15 -0.81 14.10
N GLY A 12 -17.72 -0.66 15.35
CA GLY A 12 -16.49 -1.23 15.88
C GLY A 12 -16.77 -2.08 17.10
N VAL A 13 -16.20 -3.27 17.15
CA VAL A 13 -16.26 -4.18 18.29
C VAL A 13 -14.85 -4.65 18.60
N SER A 14 -14.42 -4.48 19.87
CA SER A 14 -13.18 -5.02 20.40
C SER A 14 -13.49 -5.86 21.62
N TYR A 15 -13.00 -7.09 21.64
CA TYR A 15 -13.21 -8.02 22.74
C TYR A 15 -11.90 -8.70 23.16
N LYS A 16 -11.59 -8.68 24.46
CA LYS A 16 -10.48 -9.43 25.05
C LYS A 16 -11.04 -10.66 25.75
N PHE A 17 -10.63 -11.84 25.30
CA PHE A 17 -11.00 -13.10 25.94
C PHE A 17 -10.24 -13.28 27.25
N ASP A 18 -8.94 -12.89 27.22
CA ASP A 18 -8.03 -12.85 28.33
C ASP A 18 -6.86 -11.88 28.03
N ASP A 19 -5.77 -11.93 28.82
CA ASP A 19 -4.59 -11.10 28.62
C ASP A 19 -3.75 -11.47 27.38
N LYS A 20 -4.08 -12.59 26.72
CA LYS A 20 -3.32 -13.12 25.58
C LYS A 20 -4.11 -13.09 24.28
N LEU A 21 -5.42 -13.24 24.33
CA LEU A 21 -6.27 -13.39 23.15
C LEU A 21 -7.27 -12.24 23.03
N SER A 22 -7.29 -11.57 21.89
CA SER A 22 -8.22 -10.51 21.57
C SER A 22 -8.79 -10.65 20.17
N PHE A 23 -9.99 -10.12 19.98
CA PHE A 23 -10.69 -10.04 18.71
C PHE A 23 -11.12 -8.59 18.45
N ASN A 24 -10.93 -8.13 17.20
CA ASN A 24 -11.37 -6.84 16.73
C ASN A 24 -12.20 -7.04 15.46
N TYR A 25 -13.30 -6.32 15.37
CA TYR A 25 -14.12 -6.25 14.17
C TYR A 25 -14.49 -4.80 13.87
N MET A 26 -14.44 -4.42 12.63
CA MET A 26 -14.85 -3.10 12.12
C MET A 26 -15.69 -3.29 10.86
N PHE A 27 -16.76 -2.52 10.78
CA PHE A 27 -17.59 -2.38 9.59
C PHE A 27 -17.76 -0.91 9.28
N ASP A 28 -17.46 -0.54 8.04
CA ASP A 28 -17.71 0.79 7.49
C ASP A 28 -18.60 0.66 6.26
N LYS A 29 -19.60 1.54 6.19
CA LYS A 29 -20.43 1.72 4.99
C LYS A 29 -20.50 3.20 4.67
N LYS A 30 -20.20 3.56 3.43
CA LYS A 30 -20.26 4.92 2.93
C LYS A 30 -21.13 4.97 1.68
N LYS A 31 -22.08 5.88 1.67
CA LYS A 31 -22.84 6.23 0.48
C LYS A 31 -22.65 7.71 0.21
N TYR A 32 -22.33 8.06 -1.00
CA TYR A 32 -22.16 9.45 -1.42
C TYR A 32 -22.30 9.58 -2.93
N THR A 33 -22.65 10.78 -3.35
CA THR A 33 -22.75 11.16 -4.76
C THR A 33 -21.75 12.24 -5.09
N ILE A 34 -21.10 12.14 -6.23
CA ILE A 34 -20.25 13.18 -6.78
C ILE A 34 -20.79 13.59 -8.16
N ASP A 35 -21.09 14.87 -8.32
CA ASP A 35 -21.44 15.46 -9.60
C ASP A 35 -20.31 16.41 -10.08
N TYR A 36 -19.88 16.25 -11.30
CA TYR A 36 -19.07 17.23 -11.98
C TYR A 36 -19.99 18.07 -12.87
N LEU A 37 -20.09 19.36 -12.56
CA LEU A 37 -21.00 20.29 -13.23
C LEU A 37 -20.29 21.02 -14.38
N GLY A 38 -21.03 21.28 -15.45
CA GLY A 38 -20.63 22.20 -16.52
C GLY A 38 -20.65 23.66 -16.06
N ALA A 39 -20.16 24.54 -16.91
CA ALA A 39 -20.10 25.97 -16.62
C ALA A 39 -21.52 26.60 -16.46
N ASP A 40 -22.54 25.97 -17.02
CA ASP A 40 -23.96 26.34 -16.94
C ASP A 40 -24.71 25.59 -15.82
N ASN A 41 -24.00 24.94 -14.90
CA ASN A 41 -24.54 24.05 -13.87
C ASN A 41 -25.21 22.76 -14.42
N SER A 42 -25.04 22.44 -15.67
CA SER A 42 -25.47 21.13 -16.21
C SER A 42 -24.57 20.01 -15.63
N LYS A 43 -25.16 18.88 -15.34
CA LYS A 43 -24.39 17.70 -14.90
C LYS A 43 -23.69 17.07 -16.10
N LEU A 44 -22.36 17.10 -16.10
CA LEU A 44 -21.53 16.44 -17.10
C LEU A 44 -21.14 15.01 -16.71
N GLN A 45 -20.99 14.75 -15.41
CA GLN A 45 -20.63 13.45 -14.87
C GLN A 45 -21.36 13.25 -13.54
N HIS A 46 -21.78 12.04 -13.29
CA HIS A 46 -22.48 11.65 -12.07
C HIS A 46 -21.94 10.31 -11.60
N PHE A 47 -21.65 10.21 -10.31
CA PHE A 47 -21.16 8.98 -9.68
C PHE A 47 -21.86 8.77 -8.34
N ASP A 48 -22.64 7.70 -8.25
CA ASP A 48 -23.14 7.20 -6.98
C ASP A 48 -22.19 6.12 -6.43
N TYR A 49 -21.88 6.21 -5.17
CA TYR A 49 -20.99 5.28 -4.46
C TYR A 49 -21.74 4.59 -3.31
N ASP A 50 -21.61 3.27 -3.20
CA ASP A 50 -21.99 2.44 -2.05
C ASP A 50 -20.78 1.56 -1.68
N ASP A 51 -19.89 2.12 -0.86
CA ASP A 51 -18.69 1.43 -0.41
C ASP A 51 -18.95 0.74 0.91
N ARG A 52 -18.45 -0.49 1.04
CA ARG A 52 -18.52 -1.28 2.29
C ARG A 52 -17.16 -1.87 2.57
N GLU A 53 -16.78 -1.85 3.83
CA GLU A 53 -15.54 -2.45 4.30
C GLU A 53 -15.79 -3.25 5.58
N HIS A 54 -15.29 -4.48 5.61
CA HIS A 54 -15.28 -5.37 6.77
C HIS A 54 -13.82 -5.66 7.12
N PHE A 55 -13.48 -5.49 8.37
CA PHE A 55 -12.19 -5.91 8.91
C PHE A 55 -12.43 -6.76 10.15
N ALA A 56 -11.79 -7.92 10.20
CA ALA A 56 -11.77 -8.79 11.37
C ALA A 56 -10.33 -9.20 11.69
N GLN A 57 -9.97 -9.23 12.95
CA GLN A 57 -8.65 -9.63 13.41
C GLN A 57 -8.76 -10.44 14.71
N LEU A 58 -8.09 -11.57 14.75
CA LEU A 58 -7.82 -12.33 15.96
C LEU A 58 -6.33 -12.22 16.27
N HIS A 59 -5.99 -11.78 17.47
CA HIS A 59 -4.61 -11.58 17.90
C HIS A 59 -4.34 -12.35 19.18
N PHE A 60 -3.25 -13.12 19.17
CA PHE A 60 -2.74 -13.87 20.30
C PHE A 60 -1.29 -13.46 20.61
N ASN A 61 -0.99 -13.24 21.91
CA ASN A 61 0.36 -12.96 22.39
C ASN A 61 0.60 -13.77 23.67
N ASP A 62 1.61 -14.62 23.67
CA ASP A 62 1.92 -15.49 24.82
C ASP A 62 2.63 -14.76 25.97
N GLN A 63 2.95 -13.46 25.79
CA GLN A 63 3.72 -12.61 26.71
C GLN A 63 5.18 -13.07 26.90
N ASN A 64 5.62 -14.11 26.20
CA ASN A 64 6.98 -14.65 26.20
C ASN A 64 7.65 -14.50 24.83
N GLY A 65 7.17 -13.54 24.02
CA GLY A 65 7.73 -13.21 22.73
C GLY A 65 7.11 -13.95 21.54
N PHE A 66 6.12 -14.84 21.72
CA PHE A 66 5.35 -15.38 20.60
C PHE A 66 4.10 -14.54 20.36
N ASP A 67 3.88 -14.18 19.09
CA ASP A 67 2.76 -13.37 18.62
C ASP A 67 2.18 -14.00 17.36
N ALA A 68 0.86 -14.09 17.30
CA ALA A 68 0.13 -14.61 16.15
C ALA A 68 -1.08 -13.73 15.86
N THR A 69 -1.26 -13.39 14.60
CA THR A 69 -2.39 -12.61 14.13
C THR A 69 -3.02 -13.29 12.93
N ALA A 70 -4.33 -13.51 12.96
CA ALA A 70 -5.13 -13.87 11.80
C ALA A 70 -6.04 -12.71 11.45
N TYR A 71 -6.22 -12.41 10.17
CA TYR A 71 -7.01 -11.27 9.72
C TYR A 71 -7.83 -11.58 8.48
N TYR A 72 -8.93 -10.86 8.36
CA TYR A 72 -9.78 -10.79 7.19
C TYR A 72 -10.12 -9.34 6.91
N ASN A 73 -9.94 -8.90 5.66
CA ASN A 73 -10.40 -7.62 5.17
C ASN A 73 -11.16 -7.85 3.86
N GLU A 74 -12.36 -7.26 3.75
CA GLU A 74 -13.13 -7.22 2.51
C GLU A 74 -13.59 -5.79 2.26
N ARG A 75 -13.29 -5.28 1.08
CA ARG A 75 -13.77 -3.99 0.62
C ARG A 75 -14.53 -4.15 -0.68
N ILE A 76 -15.80 -3.77 -0.65
CA ILE A 76 -16.70 -3.78 -1.80
C ILE A 76 -16.95 -2.32 -2.19
N ILE A 77 -16.53 -1.96 -3.39
CA ILE A 77 -16.81 -0.66 -4.00
C ILE A 77 -17.89 -0.88 -5.05
N ARG A 78 -18.96 -0.13 -4.96
CA ARG A 78 -20.07 -0.16 -5.92
C ARG A 78 -20.37 1.23 -6.41
N ASN A 79 -20.46 1.37 -7.71
CA ASN A 79 -21.00 2.53 -8.38
C ASN A 79 -22.27 2.03 -9.10
N PRO A 80 -23.43 2.02 -8.42
CA PRO A 80 -24.64 1.41 -8.97
C PRO A 80 -25.14 2.17 -10.19
N ASP A 81 -24.99 3.49 -10.17
CA ASP A 81 -25.41 4.37 -11.26
C ASP A 81 -24.36 5.45 -11.47
N TYR A 82 -23.77 5.49 -12.64
CA TYR A 82 -22.95 6.62 -13.04
C TYR A 82 -23.03 6.85 -14.55
N TYR A 83 -22.74 8.07 -14.96
CA TYR A 83 -22.62 8.42 -16.37
C TYR A 83 -21.51 9.46 -16.57
N ILE A 84 -20.98 9.44 -17.78
CA ILE A 84 -20.03 10.45 -18.23
C ILE A 84 -20.61 11.09 -19.48
N VAL A 85 -20.85 12.41 -19.42
CA VAL A 85 -21.37 13.26 -20.50
C VAL A 85 -22.86 13.11 -20.76
N ARG A 86 -23.47 11.93 -20.65
CA ARG A 86 -24.89 11.71 -21.02
C ARG A 86 -25.65 10.96 -19.94
N PRO A 87 -26.73 11.56 -19.37
CA PRO A 87 -27.57 10.91 -18.37
C PRO A 87 -28.26 9.63 -18.83
N ASP A 88 -28.49 9.52 -20.16
CA ASP A 88 -29.22 8.40 -20.78
C ASP A 88 -28.38 7.09 -20.81
N ASN A 89 -27.08 7.18 -20.59
CA ASN A 89 -26.13 6.07 -20.67
C ASN A 89 -25.60 5.74 -19.28
N LEU A 90 -26.47 5.27 -18.39
CA LEU A 90 -26.07 4.82 -17.06
C LEU A 90 -25.16 3.61 -17.15
N GLU A 91 -24.09 3.67 -16.40
CA GLU A 91 -23.11 2.61 -16.23
C GLU A 91 -23.18 2.12 -14.78
N TRP A 92 -22.65 0.94 -14.52
CA TRP A 92 -22.44 0.44 -13.19
C TRP A 92 -21.09 -0.28 -13.07
N GLU A 93 -20.52 -0.27 -11.89
CA GLU A 93 -19.28 -0.93 -11.58
C GLU A 93 -19.33 -1.50 -10.16
N ARG A 94 -18.75 -2.69 -9.96
CA ARG A 94 -18.50 -3.29 -8.69
C ARG A 94 -17.11 -3.87 -8.66
N SER A 95 -16.34 -3.51 -7.63
CA SER A 95 -15.10 -4.21 -7.30
C SER A 95 -15.18 -4.79 -5.90
N ASP A 96 -14.74 -6.02 -5.73
CA ASP A 96 -14.67 -6.72 -4.47
C ASP A 96 -13.22 -7.15 -4.21
N HIS A 97 -12.64 -6.63 -3.15
CA HIS A 97 -11.30 -6.95 -2.69
C HIS A 97 -11.37 -7.70 -1.39
N LYS A 98 -10.86 -8.93 -1.36
CA LYS A 98 -10.69 -9.72 -0.14
C LYS A 98 -9.23 -9.97 0.10
N ASN A 99 -8.81 -9.77 1.33
CA ASN A 99 -7.46 -10.06 1.77
C ASN A 99 -7.54 -10.72 3.15
N TYR A 100 -7.05 -11.93 3.25
CA TYR A 100 -7.01 -12.67 4.51
C TYR A 100 -5.72 -13.46 4.65
N GLY A 101 -5.32 -13.66 5.87
CA GLY A 101 -4.07 -14.32 6.14
C GLY A 101 -3.76 -14.46 7.62
N ALA A 102 -2.55 -14.90 7.88
CA ALA A 102 -2.03 -15.02 9.22
C ALA A 102 -0.54 -14.65 9.25
N ASP A 103 -0.13 -14.07 10.35
CA ASP A 103 1.25 -13.75 10.69
C ASP A 103 1.63 -14.43 12.00
N PHE A 104 2.78 -15.05 12.05
CA PHE A 104 3.34 -15.71 13.23
C PHE A 104 4.76 -15.23 13.43
N LYS A 105 5.09 -14.78 14.62
CA LYS A 105 6.46 -14.38 14.93
C LYS A 105 6.85 -14.79 16.34
N LYS A 106 8.14 -15.02 16.52
CA LYS A 106 8.76 -15.28 17.81
C LYS A 106 9.98 -14.37 17.98
N VAL A 107 10.06 -13.75 19.15
CA VAL A 107 11.17 -12.87 19.55
C VAL A 107 11.90 -13.50 20.72
N TRP A 108 13.20 -13.52 20.63
CA TRP A 108 14.12 -13.83 21.74
C TRP A 108 15.01 -12.60 21.95
N GLN A 109 15.21 -12.24 23.19
CA GLN A 109 15.98 -11.05 23.53
C GLN A 109 16.77 -11.25 24.81
N ASN A 110 18.00 -10.74 24.80
CA ASN A 110 18.85 -10.52 25.97
C ASN A 110 19.37 -9.07 25.99
N ASP A 111 20.34 -8.76 26.83
CA ASP A 111 20.86 -7.39 26.99
C ASP A 111 21.51 -6.82 25.70
N LYS A 112 22.06 -7.68 24.85
CA LYS A 112 22.83 -7.27 23.66
C LYS A 112 22.21 -7.68 22.36
N ASP A 113 21.44 -8.77 22.36
CA ASP A 113 20.95 -9.41 21.15
C ASP A 113 19.44 -9.54 21.18
N LYS A 114 18.81 -9.26 20.04
CA LYS A 114 17.42 -9.59 19.80
C LYS A 114 17.29 -10.32 18.46
N VAL A 115 16.65 -11.47 18.49
CA VAL A 115 16.36 -12.27 17.30
C VAL A 115 14.84 -12.33 17.13
N LEU A 116 14.36 -12.04 15.94
CA LEU A 116 12.98 -12.22 15.52
C LEU A 116 12.97 -13.17 14.32
N LEU A 117 12.12 -14.19 14.39
CA LEU A 117 11.79 -15.04 13.24
C LEU A 117 10.29 -15.03 13.05
N GLY A 118 9.85 -14.99 11.80
CA GLY A 118 8.43 -14.97 11.50
C GLY A 118 8.08 -15.61 10.16
N PHE A 119 6.80 -15.91 10.06
CA PHE A 119 6.15 -16.45 8.86
C PHE A 119 4.82 -15.74 8.66
N ASN A 120 4.58 -15.28 7.45
CA ASN A 120 3.32 -14.69 7.02
C ASN A 120 2.74 -15.46 5.86
N THR A 121 1.44 -15.68 5.87
CA THR A 121 0.68 -16.17 4.71
C THR A 121 -0.50 -15.28 4.44
N LYS A 122 -0.77 -14.99 3.15
CA LYS A 122 -1.92 -14.20 2.72
C LYS A 122 -2.54 -14.74 1.46
N ARG A 123 -3.83 -14.50 1.32
CA ARG A 123 -4.54 -14.65 0.06
C ARG A 123 -5.29 -13.36 -0.25
N GLU A 124 -5.10 -12.87 -1.47
CA GLU A 124 -5.81 -11.73 -2.03
C GLU A 124 -6.71 -12.21 -3.17
N LEU A 125 -7.95 -11.74 -3.17
CA LEU A 125 -8.91 -11.97 -4.24
C LEU A 125 -9.42 -10.63 -4.72
N TYR A 126 -9.49 -10.47 -6.01
CA TYR A 126 -10.03 -9.28 -6.66
C TYR A 126 -11.06 -9.70 -7.69
N VAL A 127 -12.27 -9.19 -7.57
CA VAL A 127 -13.34 -9.36 -8.54
C VAL A 127 -13.70 -7.98 -9.08
N ASP A 128 -13.75 -7.84 -10.39
CA ASP A 128 -14.16 -6.62 -11.08
C ASP A 128 -15.30 -6.95 -12.06
N GLU A 129 -16.45 -6.33 -11.83
CA GLU A 129 -17.64 -6.47 -12.64
C GLU A 129 -18.10 -5.08 -13.07
N ASN A 130 -18.35 -4.89 -14.34
CA ASN A 130 -18.86 -3.61 -14.83
C ASN A 130 -19.65 -3.74 -16.13
N GLN A 131 -20.53 -2.78 -16.35
CA GLN A 131 -21.15 -2.50 -17.63
C GLN A 131 -20.87 -1.06 -17.99
N LYS A 132 -20.20 -0.84 -19.11
CA LYS A 132 -19.77 0.48 -19.58
C LYS A 132 -20.17 0.68 -21.04
N PHE A 133 -20.20 1.94 -21.45
CA PHE A 133 -20.42 2.30 -22.84
C PHE A 133 -19.10 2.64 -23.55
N ALA A 134 -18.92 2.12 -24.74
CA ALA A 134 -17.62 2.03 -25.43
C ALA A 134 -17.03 3.34 -25.94
N SER A 135 -17.44 4.51 -25.53
CA SER A 135 -16.75 5.73 -25.93
C SER A 135 -16.70 6.80 -24.87
N PHE A 136 -15.53 7.04 -24.38
CA PHE A 136 -15.17 8.22 -23.64
C PHE A 136 -15.05 9.41 -24.61
N GLY A 137 -15.94 10.40 -24.45
CA GLY A 137 -15.78 11.68 -25.14
C GLY A 137 -16.17 11.74 -26.61
N ASN A 138 -16.76 10.71 -27.20
CA ASN A 138 -17.25 10.75 -28.56
C ASN A 138 -18.77 10.98 -28.58
N SER A 139 -19.18 12.03 -29.29
CA SER A 139 -20.59 12.42 -29.48
C SER A 139 -21.39 11.49 -30.39
N SER A 140 -20.88 10.33 -30.80
CA SER A 140 -21.58 9.44 -31.72
C SER A 140 -22.69 8.66 -31.03
N SER A 141 -23.84 8.64 -31.64
CA SER A 141 -25.09 8.04 -31.18
C SER A 141 -25.10 6.48 -31.10
N ALA A 142 -23.99 5.82 -31.32
CA ALA A 142 -23.91 4.36 -31.41
C ALA A 142 -22.99 3.74 -30.33
N LEU A 143 -23.19 4.15 -29.07
CA LEU A 143 -22.48 3.52 -27.94
C LEU A 143 -23.02 2.10 -27.73
N LYS A 144 -22.18 1.09 -27.89
CA LYS A 144 -22.55 -0.27 -27.58
C LYS A 144 -22.14 -0.56 -26.11
N PRO A 145 -23.08 -1.02 -25.28
CA PRO A 145 -22.72 -1.47 -23.94
C PRO A 145 -21.80 -2.70 -24.02
N TYR A 146 -20.81 -2.75 -23.16
CA TYR A 146 -20.04 -3.96 -22.93
C TYR A 146 -20.02 -4.30 -21.45
N ALA A 147 -20.16 -5.57 -21.15
CA ALA A 147 -20.00 -6.09 -19.80
C ALA A 147 -18.62 -6.74 -19.66
N ARG A 148 -18.02 -6.57 -18.53
CA ARG A 148 -16.76 -7.20 -18.19
C ARG A 148 -16.87 -7.87 -16.82
N PHE A 149 -16.29 -9.05 -16.76
CA PHE A 149 -16.07 -9.78 -15.52
C PHE A 149 -14.61 -10.23 -15.46
N GLY A 150 -13.97 -10.01 -14.31
CA GLY A 150 -12.64 -10.50 -14.02
C GLY A 150 -12.55 -10.96 -12.57
N SER A 151 -11.96 -12.12 -12.34
CA SER A 151 -11.65 -12.63 -11.01
C SER A 151 -10.20 -13.07 -10.98
N TYR A 152 -9.43 -12.55 -10.04
CA TYR A 152 -8.00 -12.73 -9.93
C TYR A 152 -7.61 -13.05 -8.51
N SER A 153 -6.58 -13.87 -8.35
CA SER A 153 -6.10 -14.29 -7.04
C SER A 153 -4.58 -14.20 -6.91
N LEU A 154 -4.15 -14.05 -5.66
CA LEU A 154 -2.75 -14.08 -5.26
C LEU A 154 -2.64 -14.81 -3.93
N ASN A 155 -1.73 -15.79 -3.85
CA ASN A 155 -1.30 -16.38 -2.60
C ASN A 155 0.14 -15.95 -2.33
N GLY A 156 0.39 -15.43 -1.14
CA GLY A 156 1.72 -15.02 -0.67
C GLY A 156 2.13 -15.80 0.56
N TYR A 157 3.40 -16.20 0.58
CA TYR A 157 4.05 -16.81 1.72
C TYR A 157 5.36 -16.08 1.96
N SER A 158 5.62 -15.67 3.18
CA SER A 158 6.81 -14.90 3.51
C SER A 158 7.49 -15.47 4.73
N PHE A 159 8.77 -15.74 4.62
CA PHE A 159 9.63 -16.04 5.75
C PHE A 159 10.50 -14.81 6.03
N TYR A 160 10.56 -14.37 7.27
CA TYR A 160 11.34 -13.20 7.61
C TYR A 160 12.08 -13.39 8.93
N GLY A 161 13.21 -12.72 9.03
CA GLY A 161 14.02 -12.69 10.24
C GLY A 161 14.73 -11.37 10.42
N GLN A 162 15.00 -11.03 11.68
CA GLN A 162 15.75 -9.85 12.09
C GLN A 162 16.69 -10.22 13.23
N TYR A 163 17.89 -9.70 13.17
CA TYR A 163 18.88 -9.78 14.22
C TYR A 163 19.37 -8.38 14.58
N ASP A 164 19.08 -7.95 15.78
CA ASP A 164 19.53 -6.68 16.34
C ASP A 164 20.66 -6.98 17.30
N ARG A 165 21.77 -6.26 17.17
CA ARG A 165 22.93 -6.42 18.04
C ARG A 165 23.49 -5.07 18.48
N LYS A 166 23.68 -4.93 19.79
CA LYS A 166 24.49 -3.86 20.37
C LYS A 166 25.97 -4.24 20.26
N LEU A 167 26.68 -3.69 19.28
CA LEU A 167 28.12 -3.90 19.13
C LEU A 167 28.92 -3.22 20.22
N SER A 168 28.44 -2.06 20.70
CA SER A 168 28.98 -1.29 21.82
C SER A 168 27.86 -0.50 22.49
N GLU A 169 28.18 0.28 23.53
CA GLU A 169 27.20 1.20 24.14
C GLU A 169 26.74 2.29 23.15
N ALA A 170 27.56 2.59 22.15
CA ALA A 170 27.31 3.63 21.15
C ALA A 170 26.76 3.08 19.82
N THR A 171 26.97 1.80 19.50
CA THR A 171 26.70 1.28 18.15
C THR A 171 25.73 0.10 18.16
N ASP A 172 24.62 0.28 17.45
CA ASP A 172 23.62 -0.74 17.18
C ASP A 172 23.67 -1.15 15.70
N VAL A 173 23.53 -2.44 15.43
CA VAL A 173 23.42 -3.00 14.08
C VAL A 173 22.14 -3.84 14.00
N VAL A 174 21.37 -3.64 12.94
CA VAL A 174 20.19 -4.43 12.61
C VAL A 174 20.38 -5.06 11.25
N PHE A 175 20.35 -6.37 11.21
CA PHE A 175 20.27 -7.14 9.97
C PHE A 175 18.90 -7.79 9.86
N SER A 176 18.21 -7.59 8.75
CA SER A 176 16.94 -8.25 8.47
C SER A 176 16.94 -8.85 7.07
N MET A 177 16.13 -9.90 6.90
CA MET A 177 15.89 -10.53 5.61
C MET A 177 14.46 -11.01 5.53
N ARG A 178 13.93 -11.01 4.31
CA ARG A 178 12.62 -11.55 3.99
C ARG A 178 12.68 -12.27 2.66
N GLU A 179 12.06 -13.44 2.57
CA GLU A 179 11.82 -14.17 1.34
C GLU A 179 10.32 -14.22 1.08
N ASP A 180 9.87 -13.62 -0.01
CA ASP A 180 8.49 -13.63 -0.46
C ASP A 180 8.33 -14.63 -1.61
N LEU A 181 7.40 -15.57 -1.43
CA LEU A 181 6.97 -16.54 -2.43
C LEU A 181 5.54 -16.19 -2.85
N ILE A 182 5.37 -15.69 -4.07
CA ILE A 182 4.08 -15.23 -4.58
C ILE A 182 3.62 -16.13 -5.72
N ARG A 183 2.37 -16.56 -5.65
CA ARG A 183 1.68 -17.37 -6.65
C ARG A 183 0.39 -16.66 -7.02
N SER A 184 0.27 -16.23 -8.27
CA SER A 184 -0.86 -15.45 -8.74
C SER A 184 -1.26 -15.82 -10.18
N ASP A 185 -2.42 -15.35 -10.60
CA ASP A 185 -2.86 -15.50 -11.98
C ASP A 185 -1.96 -14.77 -12.99
N ALA A 186 -1.16 -13.78 -12.53
CA ALA A 186 -0.16 -13.09 -13.33
C ALA A 186 1.18 -13.84 -13.42
N GLY A 187 1.39 -14.89 -12.61
CA GLY A 187 2.64 -15.66 -12.58
C GLY A 187 3.14 -15.94 -11.16
N ASN A 188 4.27 -16.59 -11.11
CA ASN A 188 4.95 -16.96 -9.87
C ASN A 188 6.21 -16.10 -9.70
N TYR A 189 6.36 -15.51 -8.52
CA TYR A 189 7.47 -14.62 -8.22
C TYR A 189 8.08 -14.98 -6.87
N ASN A 190 9.40 -14.79 -6.79
CA ASN A 190 10.16 -14.94 -5.56
C ASN A 190 10.98 -13.66 -5.35
N ALA A 191 11.04 -13.16 -4.13
CA ALA A 191 11.81 -11.97 -3.80
C ALA A 191 12.56 -12.12 -2.49
N PHE A 192 13.90 -12.15 -2.58
CA PHE A 192 14.77 -12.07 -1.42
C PHE A 192 15.14 -10.62 -1.14
N LEU A 193 14.82 -10.15 0.08
CA LEU A 193 14.85 -8.75 0.49
C LEU A 193 15.72 -8.58 1.75
N PRO A 194 17.04 -8.53 1.60
CA PRO A 194 17.96 -8.25 2.72
C PRO A 194 17.99 -6.76 3.04
N GLN A 195 18.22 -6.43 4.31
CA GLN A 195 18.43 -5.07 4.79
C GLN A 195 19.48 -5.04 5.89
N LEU A 196 20.33 -4.04 5.89
CA LEU A 196 21.30 -3.74 6.94
C LEU A 196 21.13 -2.29 7.40
N GLN A 197 21.10 -2.08 8.71
CA GLN A 197 21.08 -0.76 9.31
C GLN A 197 22.16 -0.69 10.39
N ILE A 198 22.84 0.44 10.47
CA ILE A 198 23.86 0.74 11.47
C ILE A 198 23.54 2.12 12.04
N LEU A 199 23.52 2.23 13.35
CA LEU A 199 23.39 3.49 14.06
C LEU A 199 24.55 3.60 15.06
N THR A 200 25.28 4.70 15.02
CA THR A 200 26.37 4.99 15.96
C THR A 200 26.13 6.35 16.61
N LYS A 201 25.97 6.38 17.92
CA LYS A 201 25.95 7.60 18.72
C LYS A 201 27.37 8.12 18.86
N LEU A 202 27.59 9.37 18.50
CA LEU A 202 28.88 10.07 18.70
C LEU A 202 28.95 10.65 20.11
N ASP A 203 27.79 11.14 20.60
CA ASP A 203 27.55 11.64 21.95
C ASP A 203 26.04 11.58 22.27
N GLN A 204 25.57 12.35 23.26
CA GLN A 204 24.16 12.34 23.70
C GLN A 204 23.22 13.00 22.67
N GLU A 205 23.72 13.87 21.81
CA GLU A 205 22.93 14.67 20.87
C GLU A 205 23.18 14.28 19.40
N ASN A 206 24.33 13.64 19.12
CA ASN A 206 24.81 13.41 17.77
C ASN A 206 24.89 11.93 17.41
N SER A 207 24.46 11.57 16.23
CA SER A 207 24.57 10.20 15.71
C SER A 207 24.81 10.15 14.20
N LEU A 208 25.49 9.08 13.78
CA LEU A 208 25.62 8.67 12.38
C LEU A 208 24.78 7.43 12.13
N TYR A 209 24.22 7.33 10.94
CA TYR A 209 23.52 6.12 10.52
C TYR A 209 23.81 5.78 9.06
N ALA A 210 23.67 4.50 8.73
CA ALA A 210 23.68 4.00 7.37
C ALA A 210 22.67 2.89 7.19
N ASN A 211 21.98 2.86 6.04
CA ASN A 211 21.01 1.87 5.66
C ASN A 211 21.32 1.35 4.25
N ALA A 212 21.19 0.05 4.06
CA ALA A 212 21.19 -0.56 2.74
C ALA A 212 20.11 -1.65 2.72
N GLY A 213 19.22 -1.63 1.71
CA GLY A 213 18.14 -2.60 1.66
C GLY A 213 17.61 -2.81 0.25
N ARG A 214 17.14 -4.02 -0.02
CA ARG A 214 16.46 -4.36 -1.26
C ARG A 214 14.95 -4.26 -1.08
N SER A 215 14.28 -3.63 -2.03
CA SER A 215 12.82 -3.50 -2.10
C SER A 215 12.23 -4.28 -3.27
N PHE A 216 10.94 -4.57 -3.18
CA PHE A 216 10.17 -5.30 -4.17
C PHE A 216 8.75 -4.77 -4.20
N ARG A 217 8.16 -4.64 -5.40
CA ARG A 217 6.77 -4.25 -5.58
C ARG A 217 6.10 -5.01 -6.70
N MET A 218 5.04 -5.75 -6.39
CA MET A 218 4.18 -6.38 -7.38
C MET A 218 3.34 -5.35 -8.14
N PRO A 219 3.08 -5.58 -9.45
CA PRO A 219 2.01 -4.86 -10.13
C PRO A 219 0.68 -5.10 -9.43
N THR A 220 -0.15 -4.07 -9.36
CA THR A 220 -1.52 -4.20 -8.83
C THR A 220 -2.42 -4.92 -9.83
N PHE A 221 -3.47 -5.60 -9.36
CA PHE A 221 -4.48 -6.20 -10.26
C PHE A 221 -5.07 -5.19 -11.23
N ARG A 222 -5.25 -3.93 -10.81
CA ARG A 222 -5.71 -2.86 -11.68
C ARG A 222 -4.74 -2.56 -12.82
N GLN A 223 -3.43 -2.56 -12.58
CA GLN A 223 -2.42 -2.35 -13.63
C GLN A 223 -2.36 -3.52 -14.61
N LEU A 224 -2.54 -4.75 -14.11
CA LEU A 224 -2.49 -5.96 -14.92
C LEU A 224 -3.74 -6.15 -15.78
N TYR A 225 -4.92 -5.93 -15.21
CA TYR A 225 -6.16 -6.46 -15.79
C TYR A 225 -7.28 -5.44 -16.01
N TYR A 226 -7.20 -4.27 -15.36
CA TYR A 226 -8.27 -3.29 -15.51
C TYR A 226 -8.21 -2.59 -16.87
N TYR A 227 -9.36 -2.54 -17.53
CA TYR A 227 -9.58 -1.82 -18.78
C TYR A 227 -10.72 -0.83 -18.62
N SER A 228 -10.54 0.38 -19.16
CA SER A 228 -11.61 1.37 -19.29
C SER A 228 -11.40 2.18 -20.57
N GLY A 229 -12.33 3.09 -20.86
CA GLY A 229 -12.20 4.00 -22.02
C GLY A 229 -10.95 4.90 -21.99
N VAL A 230 -10.21 4.95 -20.88
CA VAL A 230 -8.99 5.78 -20.69
C VAL A 230 -7.78 4.98 -20.22
N ILE A 231 -7.96 3.74 -19.76
CA ILE A 231 -6.91 2.86 -19.22
C ILE A 231 -6.85 1.57 -20.03
N LEU A 232 -5.66 1.21 -20.46
CA LEU A 232 -5.35 -0.05 -21.12
C LEU A 232 -4.61 -0.97 -20.13
N GLN A 233 -5.11 -2.19 -19.97
CA GLN A 233 -4.46 -3.24 -19.16
C GLN A 233 -3.10 -3.63 -19.72
N ASN A 234 -2.21 -4.16 -18.87
CA ASN A 234 -0.97 -4.79 -19.28
C ASN A 234 -0.68 -6.03 -18.42
N PRO A 235 -1.10 -7.24 -18.86
CA PRO A 235 -0.87 -8.48 -18.12
C PRO A 235 0.60 -8.93 -18.12
N ASP A 236 1.46 -8.35 -18.97
CA ASP A 236 2.87 -8.67 -19.08
C ASP A 236 3.77 -7.88 -18.12
N LEU A 237 3.18 -7.10 -17.20
CA LEU A 237 3.94 -6.33 -16.22
C LEU A 237 4.73 -7.26 -15.30
N LYS A 238 5.99 -6.92 -15.12
CA LYS A 238 6.90 -7.55 -14.15
C LYS A 238 6.91 -6.78 -12.84
N PRO A 239 7.25 -7.45 -11.72
CA PRO A 239 7.54 -6.75 -10.46
C PRO A 239 8.74 -5.79 -10.60
N GLU A 240 8.72 -4.74 -9.79
CA GLU A 240 9.88 -3.86 -9.59
C GLU A 240 10.78 -4.43 -8.50
N TYR A 241 12.08 -4.28 -8.69
CA TYR A 241 13.09 -4.53 -7.68
C TYR A 241 13.97 -3.30 -7.52
N GLY A 242 14.44 -3.04 -6.30
CA GLY A 242 15.31 -1.92 -6.09
C GLY A 242 16.26 -2.07 -4.92
N TRP A 243 17.41 -1.42 -5.02
CA TRP A 243 18.31 -1.18 -3.91
C TRP A 243 18.20 0.27 -3.46
N ASN A 244 18.10 0.45 -2.15
CA ASN A 244 18.09 1.75 -1.51
C ASN A 244 19.29 1.82 -0.57
N TYR A 245 20.06 2.89 -0.66
CA TYR A 245 21.20 3.17 0.19
C TYR A 245 21.02 4.57 0.77
N GLU A 246 21.24 4.73 2.05
CA GLU A 246 21.21 6.03 2.71
C GLU A 246 22.29 6.05 3.80
N ALA A 247 22.98 7.17 3.93
CA ALA A 247 23.84 7.44 5.07
C ALA A 247 23.65 8.89 5.51
N GLY A 248 23.67 9.14 6.80
CA GLY A 248 23.39 10.46 7.30
C GLY A 248 23.86 10.71 8.73
N TYR A 249 23.77 11.98 9.08
CA TYR A 249 24.03 12.52 10.40
C TYR A 249 22.75 13.08 10.98
N LYS A 250 22.55 12.89 12.29
CA LYS A 250 21.45 13.46 13.07
C LYS A 250 22.01 14.17 14.30
N HIS A 251 21.50 15.35 14.54
CA HIS A 251 21.65 16.10 15.78
C HIS A 251 20.27 16.31 16.40
N ASP A 252 20.13 16.07 17.70
CA ASP A 252 18.92 16.30 18.49
C ASP A 252 19.29 16.62 19.93
N ASN A 253 19.07 17.87 20.35
CA ASN A 253 19.28 18.33 21.72
C ASN A 253 17.97 18.59 22.48
N GLY A 254 16.84 18.10 21.93
CA GLY A 254 15.50 18.29 22.48
C GLY A 254 14.80 19.58 22.07
N LYS A 255 15.52 20.60 21.56
CA LYS A 255 14.98 21.86 21.02
C LYS A 255 15.26 22.00 19.53
N GLU A 256 16.43 21.63 19.13
CA GLU A 256 16.88 21.69 17.74
C GLU A 256 17.10 20.27 17.22
N GLN A 257 16.57 19.99 16.04
CA GLN A 257 16.79 18.75 15.32
C GLN A 257 17.35 19.09 13.94
N PHE A 258 18.47 18.50 13.60
CA PHE A 258 19.07 18.60 12.28
C PHE A 258 19.35 17.22 11.73
N LYS A 259 18.96 16.99 10.47
CA LYS A 259 19.29 15.78 9.71
C LYS A 259 19.96 16.18 8.39
N ALA A 260 21.09 15.57 8.09
CA ALA A 260 21.70 15.61 6.76
C ALA A 260 21.89 14.17 6.28
N ALA A 261 21.43 13.87 5.07
CA ALA A 261 21.54 12.53 4.49
C ALA A 261 21.91 12.60 3.01
N VAL A 262 22.67 11.60 2.57
CA VAL A 262 22.87 11.28 1.15
C VAL A 262 22.17 9.97 0.87
N PHE A 263 21.50 9.87 -0.27
CA PHE A 263 20.80 8.66 -0.66
C PHE A 263 21.07 8.28 -2.12
N HIS A 264 20.94 7.00 -2.40
CA HIS A 264 20.96 6.44 -3.75
C HIS A 264 19.90 5.36 -3.88
N ILE A 265 19.07 5.46 -4.93
CA ILE A 265 18.03 4.51 -5.29
C ILE A 265 18.36 3.98 -6.69
N ASP A 266 18.37 2.66 -6.84
CA ASP A 266 18.54 1.96 -8.12
C ASP A 266 17.39 0.96 -8.28
N LEU A 267 16.42 1.25 -9.18
CA LEU A 267 15.26 0.42 -9.46
C LEU A 267 15.37 -0.22 -10.83
N ASP A 268 15.13 -1.52 -10.88
CA ASP A 268 14.94 -2.28 -12.10
C ASP A 268 13.44 -2.50 -12.36
N ASP A 269 13.05 -2.48 -13.64
CA ASP A 269 11.67 -2.70 -14.09
C ASP A 269 10.63 -1.76 -13.46
N GLN A 270 10.99 -0.49 -13.21
CA GLN A 270 10.07 0.50 -12.64
C GLN A 270 8.76 0.56 -13.42
N ILE A 271 7.63 0.40 -12.71
CA ILE A 271 6.30 0.50 -13.32
C ILE A 271 5.89 1.96 -13.40
N THR A 272 5.80 2.46 -14.62
CA THR A 272 5.34 3.82 -14.94
C THR A 272 4.22 3.77 -15.99
N SER A 273 3.76 4.89 -16.52
CA SER A 273 2.68 4.94 -17.50
C SER A 273 3.08 5.65 -18.78
N ARG A 274 2.52 5.18 -19.89
CA ARG A 274 2.64 5.80 -21.22
C ARG A 274 1.27 5.90 -21.90
N LYS A 275 1.20 6.70 -22.96
CA LYS A 275 0.02 6.72 -23.84
C LYS A 275 0.21 5.72 -24.99
N VAL A 276 -0.78 4.83 -25.15
CA VAL A 276 -0.88 3.89 -26.27
C VAL A 276 -2.25 4.10 -26.93
N ASN A 277 -2.29 4.55 -28.15
CA ASN A 277 -3.52 4.90 -28.88
C ASN A 277 -4.46 5.85 -28.08
N GLY A 278 -3.89 6.82 -27.37
CA GLY A 278 -4.63 7.76 -26.52
C GLY A 278 -5.01 7.25 -25.13
N LEU A 279 -4.91 5.96 -24.87
CA LEU A 279 -5.18 5.33 -23.56
C LEU A 279 -3.92 5.29 -22.69
N SER A 280 -4.08 5.38 -21.38
CA SER A 280 -2.98 5.24 -20.43
C SER A 280 -2.70 3.76 -20.16
N GLN A 281 -1.46 3.32 -20.36
CA GLN A 281 -1.02 1.95 -20.10
C GLN A 281 0.17 1.95 -19.15
N SER A 282 0.13 1.12 -18.10
CA SER A 282 1.29 0.85 -17.27
C SER A 282 2.30 -0.03 -18.04
N TYR A 283 3.60 0.25 -17.88
CA TYR A 283 4.67 -0.55 -18.46
C TYR A 283 5.92 -0.50 -17.56
N ASN A 284 6.80 -1.49 -17.70
CA ASN A 284 8.07 -1.48 -17.00
C ASN A 284 9.07 -0.60 -17.77
N ALA A 285 9.56 0.47 -17.13
CA ALA A 285 10.75 1.19 -17.58
C ALA A 285 11.99 0.38 -17.25
N ALA A 286 13.05 0.47 -18.08
CA ALA A 286 14.22 -0.40 -17.94
C ALA A 286 14.94 -0.21 -16.60
N LYS A 287 15.26 1.04 -16.25
CA LYS A 287 15.95 1.40 -14.99
C LYS A 287 15.60 2.81 -14.55
N TYR A 288 15.58 2.99 -13.24
CA TYR A 288 15.47 4.29 -12.61
C TYR A 288 16.57 4.43 -11.56
N LYS A 289 17.34 5.51 -11.63
CA LYS A 289 18.37 5.84 -10.64
C LYS A 289 18.12 7.24 -10.11
N ASN A 290 18.20 7.38 -8.80
CA ASN A 290 18.12 8.68 -8.14
C ASN A 290 19.17 8.78 -7.05
N THR A 291 19.93 9.88 -7.06
CA THR A 291 20.93 10.19 -6.04
C THR A 291 20.68 11.62 -5.59
N GLY A 292 20.63 11.83 -4.30
CA GLY A 292 20.33 13.14 -3.75
C GLY A 292 20.89 13.36 -2.35
N ILE A 293 20.65 14.56 -1.87
CA ILE A 293 20.95 15.01 -0.51
C ILE A 293 19.64 15.51 0.08
N GLU A 294 19.38 15.12 1.31
CA GLU A 294 18.27 15.63 2.12
C GLU A 294 18.80 16.39 3.31
N LEU A 295 18.25 17.57 3.54
CA LEU A 295 18.53 18.39 4.73
C LEU A 295 17.19 18.70 5.40
N SER A 296 17.13 18.50 6.70
CA SER A 296 15.98 18.86 7.52
C SER A 296 16.45 19.57 8.78
N TYR A 297 15.80 20.66 9.12
CA TYR A 297 16.03 21.40 10.35
C TYR A 297 14.70 21.76 10.99
N THR A 298 14.59 21.49 12.28
CA THR A 298 13.43 21.83 13.09
C THR A 298 13.93 22.49 14.37
N ASN A 299 13.33 23.60 14.78
CA ASN A 299 13.65 24.30 16.01
C ASN A 299 12.36 24.67 16.77
N GLN A 300 12.30 24.27 18.03
CA GLN A 300 11.24 24.67 18.95
C GLN A 300 11.63 26.00 19.60
N LEU A 301 11.13 27.10 19.05
CA LEU A 301 11.44 28.46 19.53
C LEU A 301 10.83 28.74 20.90
N ASP A 302 9.60 28.27 21.14
CA ASP A 302 8.93 28.29 22.44
C ASP A 302 7.94 27.13 22.57
N GLU A 303 7.14 27.07 23.65
CA GLU A 303 6.17 25.98 23.91
C GLU A 303 5.09 25.86 22.82
N ASN A 304 4.84 26.92 22.04
CA ASN A 304 3.76 27.01 21.06
C ASN A 304 4.24 27.17 19.61
N LEU A 305 5.52 27.42 19.40
CA LEU A 305 6.08 27.74 18.07
C LEU A 305 7.23 26.81 17.71
N THR A 306 7.02 26.01 16.67
CA THR A 306 8.04 25.15 16.04
C THR A 306 8.28 25.64 14.61
N TRP A 307 9.54 25.77 14.23
CA TRP A 307 9.98 26.14 12.87
C TRP A 307 10.82 25.05 12.26
#